data_1df8dbf7767ee5afe38602fba2630d63
#
_entry.id   1df8dbf7767ee5afe38602fba2630d63
#
_cell.length_a   1.000
_cell.length_b   1.000
_cell.length_c   1.000
_cell.angle_alpha   90.00
_cell.angle_beta   90.00
_cell.angle_gamma   90.00
#
_symmetry.space_group_name_H-M   'P 1'
#
loop_
_entity.id
_entity.type
_entity.pdbx_description
1 polymer ?
#
loop_
_entity_poly.entity_id
_entity_poly.type
_entity_poly.pdbx_seq_one_letter_code
_entity_poly.pdbx_strand_id
1 'polypeptide(L)'
;STLQIGTVIDFPQGKSSLEEKLAEAIQAIQDGADDLDFVCNYEAFKNGNVDLVKEEILTCTQLGLANKKVVKWIIEIAALNDKQIIQLSSLIKNVIVSNFEQELFSKVFVKSSTGFYKTENNLPNGATIPAITMMLENASPLPVKAAGGVRTYEEAVAMVQLGVKRIGTSGAKMIANGQKSNNEY
;
A
#
# COMPACT_ATOMS: atom_id res chain seq x y z
N SER A 1 -22.96 -8.23 -0.55
CA SER A 1 -21.83 -7.30 -0.52
C SER A 1 -21.58 -6.84 -1.95
N THR A 2 -21.57 -5.56 -2.16
CA THR A 2 -21.16 -4.96 -3.44
C THR A 2 -19.64 -5.07 -3.55
N LEU A 3 -19.16 -5.54 -4.71
CA LEU A 3 -17.73 -5.50 -5.04
C LEU A 3 -17.28 -4.04 -5.05
N GLN A 4 -16.10 -3.76 -4.48
CA GLN A 4 -15.46 -2.46 -4.54
C GLN A 4 -14.39 -2.47 -5.62
N ILE A 5 -14.31 -1.36 -6.37
CA ILE A 5 -13.33 -1.18 -7.44
C ILE A 5 -12.14 -0.41 -6.87
N GLY A 6 -10.97 -1.05 -6.88
CA GLY A 6 -9.72 -0.40 -6.50
C GLY A 6 -8.86 -0.16 -7.72
N THR A 7 -8.22 1.01 -7.77
CA THR A 7 -7.22 1.34 -8.79
C THR A 7 -5.92 1.79 -8.18
N VAL A 8 -4.87 1.79 -8.97
CA VAL A 8 -3.55 2.28 -8.59
C VAL A 8 -3.31 3.67 -9.15
N ILE A 9 -2.52 4.49 -8.48
CA ILE A 9 -2.16 5.85 -8.88
C ILE A 9 -0.63 5.95 -8.92
N ASP A 10 -0.09 6.52 -10.00
CA ASP A 10 1.34 6.68 -10.27
C ASP A 10 2.09 5.32 -10.23
N PHE A 11 1.49 4.34 -10.85
CA PHE A 11 1.96 2.96 -10.82
C PHE A 11 2.87 2.63 -12.01
N PRO A 12 3.99 1.89 -11.83
CA PRO A 12 4.43 1.28 -10.56
C PRO A 12 5.51 2.07 -9.80
N GLN A 13 5.94 3.22 -10.26
CA GLN A 13 7.17 3.85 -9.80
C GLN A 13 7.01 4.93 -8.73
N GLY A 14 5.87 5.57 -8.64
CA GLY A 14 5.61 6.62 -7.65
C GLY A 14 6.42 7.90 -7.83
N LYS A 15 6.86 8.23 -9.06
CA LYS A 15 7.81 9.33 -9.35
C LYS A 15 7.18 10.56 -9.97
N SER A 16 5.91 10.50 -10.34
CA SER A 16 5.20 11.63 -10.91
C SER A 16 5.11 12.78 -9.92
N SER A 17 4.91 13.98 -10.44
CA SER A 17 4.67 15.15 -9.60
C SER A 17 3.37 14.99 -8.78
N LEU A 18 3.26 15.76 -7.70
CA LEU A 18 2.04 15.78 -6.90
C LEU A 18 0.81 16.16 -7.75
N GLU A 19 0.98 17.11 -8.68
CA GLU A 19 -0.10 17.55 -9.58
C GLU A 19 -0.59 16.40 -10.47
N GLU A 20 0.33 15.62 -11.05
CA GLU A 20 0.01 14.47 -11.88
C GLU A 20 -0.69 13.37 -11.09
N LYS A 21 -0.21 13.05 -9.87
CA LYS A 21 -0.87 12.10 -8.97
C LYS A 21 -2.28 12.52 -8.62
N LEU A 22 -2.49 13.82 -8.33
CA LEU A 22 -3.82 14.36 -8.02
C LEU A 22 -4.75 14.29 -9.23
N ALA A 23 -4.25 14.64 -10.43
CA ALA A 23 -5.03 14.58 -11.66
C ALA A 23 -5.48 13.14 -11.97
N GLU A 24 -4.56 12.16 -11.87
CA GLU A 24 -4.87 10.74 -12.05
C GLU A 24 -5.90 10.23 -11.02
N ALA A 25 -5.75 10.63 -9.75
CA ALA A 25 -6.68 10.26 -8.70
C ALA A 25 -8.08 10.86 -8.91
N ILE A 26 -8.17 12.12 -9.35
CA ILE A 26 -9.45 12.77 -9.69
C ILE A 26 -10.14 12.02 -10.83
N GLN A 27 -9.40 11.67 -11.88
CA GLN A 27 -9.94 10.88 -12.99
C GLN A 27 -10.44 9.51 -12.50
N ALA A 28 -9.65 8.81 -11.69
CA ALA A 28 -10.05 7.52 -11.12
C ALA A 28 -11.34 7.60 -10.28
N ILE A 29 -11.50 8.69 -9.52
CA ILE A 29 -12.73 8.96 -8.75
C ILE A 29 -13.92 9.16 -9.68
N GLN A 30 -13.75 9.92 -10.78
CA GLN A 30 -14.79 10.16 -11.78
C GLN A 30 -15.19 8.87 -12.51
N ASP A 31 -14.23 7.98 -12.75
CA ASP A 31 -14.43 6.68 -13.38
C ASP A 31 -15.09 5.65 -12.43
N GLY A 32 -15.29 6.03 -11.14
CA GLY A 32 -16.04 5.22 -10.18
C GLY A 32 -15.19 4.35 -9.27
N ALA A 33 -13.90 4.62 -9.13
CA ALA A 33 -13.07 3.90 -8.15
C ALA A 33 -13.56 4.12 -6.72
N ASP A 34 -13.57 3.06 -5.92
CA ASP A 34 -13.89 3.07 -4.49
C ASP A 34 -12.62 3.20 -3.63
N ASP A 35 -11.53 2.60 -4.11
CA ASP A 35 -10.23 2.55 -3.44
C ASP A 35 -9.14 3.15 -4.34
N LEU A 36 -8.26 3.98 -3.76
CA LEU A 36 -7.12 4.60 -4.43
C LEU A 36 -5.82 4.10 -3.81
N ASP A 37 -5.03 3.31 -4.54
CA ASP A 37 -3.76 2.75 -4.09
C ASP A 37 -2.60 3.58 -4.68
N PHE A 38 -2.17 4.65 -3.98
CA PHE A 38 -1.07 5.52 -4.40
C PHE A 38 0.28 4.84 -4.22
N VAL A 39 1.15 4.91 -5.22
CA VAL A 39 2.56 4.55 -5.03
C VAL A 39 3.28 5.73 -4.40
N CYS A 40 3.87 5.49 -3.21
CA CYS A 40 4.68 6.48 -2.51
C CYS A 40 5.95 6.78 -3.31
N ASN A 41 6.43 8.01 -3.31
CA ASN A 41 7.73 8.33 -3.88
C ASN A 41 8.86 7.82 -2.98
N TYR A 42 9.03 6.48 -2.98
CA TYR A 42 10.03 5.80 -2.16
C TYR A 42 11.47 6.17 -2.55
N GLU A 43 11.73 6.56 -3.79
CA GLU A 43 13.05 7.04 -4.19
C GLU A 43 13.35 8.43 -3.58
N ALA A 44 12.39 9.36 -3.59
CA ALA A 44 12.55 10.64 -2.90
C ALA A 44 12.76 10.42 -1.39
N PHE A 45 12.03 9.48 -0.80
CA PHE A 45 12.22 9.10 0.61
C PHE A 45 13.64 8.57 0.89
N LYS A 46 14.15 7.65 0.06
CA LYS A 46 15.51 7.10 0.17
C LYS A 46 16.59 8.16 0.07
N ASN A 47 16.34 9.17 -0.76
CA ASN A 47 17.24 10.31 -0.98
C ASN A 47 17.10 11.42 0.08
N GLY A 48 16.29 11.20 1.13
CA GLY A 48 16.13 12.14 2.24
C GLY A 48 15.15 13.29 1.98
N ASN A 49 14.45 13.30 0.84
CA ASN A 49 13.43 14.31 0.54
C ASN A 49 12.09 13.98 1.23
N VAL A 50 12.15 13.97 2.57
CA VAL A 50 11.03 13.54 3.42
C VAL A 50 9.86 14.51 3.36
N ASP A 51 10.11 15.80 3.20
CA ASP A 51 9.05 16.82 3.19
C ASP A 51 8.18 16.71 1.94
N LEU A 52 8.76 16.41 0.77
CA LEU A 52 8.01 16.09 -0.43
C LEU A 52 7.08 14.89 -0.21
N VAL A 53 7.61 13.82 0.39
CA VAL A 53 6.82 12.61 0.65
C VAL A 53 5.69 12.86 1.65
N LYS A 54 5.91 13.70 2.68
CA LYS A 54 4.86 14.13 3.60
C LYS A 54 3.75 14.89 2.90
N GLU A 55 4.11 15.82 2.03
CA GLU A 55 3.16 16.63 1.26
C GLU A 55 2.31 15.76 0.35
N GLU A 56 2.91 14.81 -0.37
CA GLU A 56 2.18 13.82 -1.17
C GLU A 56 1.18 13.04 -0.32
N ILE A 57 1.66 12.46 0.80
CA ILE A 57 0.81 11.65 1.70
C ILE A 57 -0.37 12.48 2.19
N LEU A 58 -0.12 13.69 2.67
CA LEU A 58 -1.16 14.56 3.20
C LEU A 58 -2.19 14.92 2.13
N THR A 59 -1.73 15.48 1.02
CA THR A 59 -2.60 16.06 -0.01
C THR A 59 -3.41 14.99 -0.74
N CYS A 60 -2.79 13.88 -1.14
CA CYS A 60 -3.51 12.79 -1.80
C CYS A 60 -4.48 12.07 -0.87
N THR A 61 -4.13 11.91 0.42
CA THR A 61 -5.05 11.34 1.41
C THR A 61 -6.25 12.27 1.62
N GLN A 62 -6.02 13.57 1.73
CA GLN A 62 -7.09 14.56 1.88
C GLN A 62 -8.07 14.51 0.70
N LEU A 63 -7.56 14.44 -0.55
CA LEU A 63 -8.38 14.27 -1.74
C LEU A 63 -9.24 13.00 -1.66
N GLY A 64 -8.63 11.86 -1.36
CA GLY A 64 -9.33 10.58 -1.31
C GLY A 64 -10.42 10.55 -0.23
N LEU A 65 -10.09 10.96 0.99
CA LEU A 65 -11.04 10.97 2.12
C LEU A 65 -12.18 11.98 1.93
N ALA A 66 -11.91 13.17 1.38
CA ALA A 66 -12.95 14.16 1.04
C ALA A 66 -13.97 13.61 0.03
N ASN A 67 -13.53 12.71 -0.85
CA ASN A 67 -14.38 11.99 -1.81
C ASN A 67 -14.90 10.64 -1.27
N LYS A 68 -14.78 10.38 0.04
CA LYS A 68 -15.25 9.16 0.73
C LYS A 68 -14.62 7.87 0.20
N LYS A 69 -13.40 7.96 -0.36
CA LYS A 69 -12.63 6.81 -0.87
C LYS A 69 -11.75 6.21 0.23
N VAL A 70 -11.41 4.93 0.06
CA VAL A 70 -10.34 4.30 0.84
C VAL A 70 -9.01 4.64 0.16
N VAL A 71 -8.04 5.06 0.94
CA VAL A 71 -6.70 5.42 0.46
C VAL A 71 -5.70 4.36 0.91
N LYS A 72 -4.78 3.96 0.03
CA LYS A 72 -3.69 3.05 0.39
C LYS A 72 -2.36 3.60 -0.13
N TRP A 73 -1.36 3.56 0.72
CA TRP A 73 0.00 3.98 0.39
C TRP A 73 0.90 2.78 0.17
N ILE A 74 1.31 2.55 -1.07
CA ILE A 74 2.24 1.49 -1.46
C ILE A 74 3.66 1.97 -1.17
N ILE A 75 4.32 1.36 -0.19
CA ILE A 75 5.67 1.78 0.22
C ILE A 75 6.78 1.11 -0.59
N GLU A 76 6.47 0.05 -1.35
CA GLU A 76 7.39 -0.75 -2.16
C GLU A 76 8.53 -1.35 -1.34
N ILE A 77 8.20 -2.28 -0.45
CA ILE A 77 9.16 -2.88 0.49
C ILE A 77 10.40 -3.50 -0.18
N ALA A 78 10.26 -3.97 -1.42
CA ALA A 78 11.37 -4.56 -2.17
C ALA A 78 12.46 -3.54 -2.56
N ALA A 79 12.14 -2.23 -2.55
CA ALA A 79 13.07 -1.15 -2.80
C ALA A 79 13.74 -0.61 -1.52
N LEU A 80 13.32 -1.10 -0.33
CA LEU A 80 13.65 -0.54 0.97
C LEU A 80 14.40 -1.58 1.84
N ASN A 81 15.30 -1.09 2.69
CA ASN A 81 15.82 -1.90 3.79
C ASN A 81 14.87 -1.84 5.01
N ASP A 82 15.11 -2.70 6.01
CA ASP A 82 14.27 -2.81 7.20
C ASP A 82 14.07 -1.48 7.93
N LYS A 83 15.15 -0.69 8.10
CA LYS A 83 15.08 0.63 8.71
C LYS A 83 14.17 1.58 7.90
N GLN A 84 14.26 1.55 6.59
CA GLN A 84 13.44 2.37 5.70
C GLN A 84 11.97 1.94 5.72
N ILE A 85 11.68 0.63 5.79
CA ILE A 85 10.31 0.11 5.95
C ILE A 85 9.68 0.64 7.23
N ILE A 86 10.40 0.56 8.36
CA ILE A 86 9.98 1.09 9.66
C ILE A 86 9.73 2.60 9.58
N GLN A 87 10.69 3.35 9.03
CA GLN A 87 10.62 4.81 8.96
C GLN A 87 9.50 5.30 8.07
N LEU A 88 9.29 4.71 6.88
CA LEU A 88 8.24 5.13 5.95
C LEU A 88 6.85 4.74 6.46
N SER A 89 6.70 3.56 7.08
CA SER A 89 5.45 3.17 7.73
C SER A 89 5.09 4.13 8.87
N SER A 90 6.08 4.50 9.70
CA SER A 90 5.89 5.50 10.76
C SER A 90 5.60 6.89 10.23
N LEU A 91 6.23 7.29 9.12
CA LEU A 91 5.99 8.58 8.48
C LEU A 91 4.53 8.71 8.03
N ILE A 92 4.03 7.70 7.29
CA ILE A 92 2.64 7.66 6.84
C ILE A 92 1.71 7.76 8.05
N LYS A 93 1.91 6.90 9.06
CA LYS A 93 1.12 6.95 10.29
C LYS A 93 1.11 8.35 10.92
N ASN A 94 2.29 8.95 11.10
CA ASN A 94 2.40 10.24 11.76
C ASN A 94 1.68 11.36 10.99
N VAL A 95 1.80 11.38 9.65
CA VAL A 95 1.07 12.33 8.81
C VAL A 95 -0.44 12.16 9.00
N ILE A 96 -0.93 10.91 8.98
CA ILE A 96 -2.37 10.66 9.08
C ILE A 96 -2.90 10.98 10.48
N VAL A 97 -2.24 10.50 11.53
CA VAL A 97 -2.69 10.72 12.92
C VAL A 97 -2.66 12.20 13.32
N SER A 98 -1.73 12.97 12.75
CA SER A 98 -1.60 14.41 13.06
C SER A 98 -2.58 15.31 12.30
N ASN A 99 -3.20 14.84 11.22
CA ASN A 99 -3.98 15.71 10.33
C ASN A 99 -5.42 15.25 10.09
N PHE A 100 -5.82 14.06 10.55
CA PHE A 100 -7.14 13.51 10.32
C PHE A 100 -7.76 12.99 11.61
N GLU A 101 -9.10 12.94 11.65
CA GLU A 101 -9.86 12.41 12.76
C GLU A 101 -9.72 10.88 12.86
N GLN A 102 -9.76 10.36 14.08
CA GLN A 102 -9.51 8.94 14.39
C GLN A 102 -10.46 7.99 13.63
N GLU A 103 -11.70 8.40 13.39
CA GLU A 103 -12.71 7.63 12.65
C GLU A 103 -12.28 7.34 11.20
N LEU A 104 -11.40 8.15 10.64
CA LEU A 104 -10.89 8.03 9.28
C LEU A 104 -9.68 7.09 9.16
N PHE A 105 -9.01 6.74 10.27
CA PHE A 105 -7.80 5.92 10.23
C PHE A 105 -8.05 4.55 9.58
N SER A 106 -9.22 3.96 9.79
CA SER A 106 -9.60 2.69 9.17
C SER A 106 -9.76 2.74 7.65
N LYS A 107 -9.77 3.94 7.08
CA LYS A 107 -9.87 4.20 5.64
C LYS A 107 -8.52 4.43 4.98
N VAL A 108 -7.43 4.52 5.75
CA VAL A 108 -6.08 4.74 5.22
C VAL A 108 -5.20 3.54 5.53
N PHE A 109 -4.71 2.87 4.50
CA PHE A 109 -3.89 1.65 4.62
C PHE A 109 -2.43 1.94 4.27
N VAL A 110 -1.52 1.23 4.91
CA VAL A 110 -0.16 1.06 4.40
C VAL A 110 -0.11 -0.28 3.65
N LYS A 111 0.28 -0.23 2.37
CA LYS A 111 0.37 -1.40 1.48
C LYS A 111 1.82 -1.72 1.17
N SER A 112 2.18 -3.00 1.20
CA SER A 112 3.56 -3.44 1.10
C SER A 112 4.21 -3.16 -0.26
N SER A 113 3.59 -3.59 -1.36
CA SER A 113 4.29 -3.67 -2.64
C SER A 113 3.38 -3.43 -3.83
N THR A 114 3.98 -3.02 -4.96
CA THR A 114 3.35 -3.05 -6.28
C THR A 114 3.29 -4.47 -6.83
N GLY A 115 4.27 -5.31 -6.51
CA GLY A 115 4.50 -6.62 -7.12
C GLY A 115 5.35 -6.55 -8.41
N PHE A 116 5.73 -5.35 -8.84
CA PHE A 116 6.44 -5.11 -10.12
C PHE A 116 7.89 -4.64 -9.94
N TYR A 117 8.34 -4.44 -8.71
CA TYR A 117 9.73 -4.07 -8.47
C TYR A 117 10.66 -5.22 -8.85
N LYS A 118 11.70 -4.91 -9.63
CA LYS A 118 12.71 -5.89 -10.04
C LYS A 118 13.78 -5.96 -8.96
N THR A 119 13.80 -7.07 -8.22
CA THR A 119 14.84 -7.36 -7.23
C THR A 119 16.04 -8.00 -7.89
N GLU A 120 17.22 -7.80 -7.30
CA GLU A 120 18.43 -8.53 -7.67
C GLU A 120 18.36 -9.98 -7.15
N ASN A 121 19.00 -10.91 -7.86
CA ASN A 121 19.13 -12.30 -7.44
C ASN A 121 17.82 -13.02 -7.09
N ASN A 122 16.71 -12.65 -7.74
CA ASN A 122 15.38 -13.23 -7.51
C ASN A 122 14.91 -13.17 -6.04
N LEU A 123 15.32 -12.15 -5.30
CA LEU A 123 14.81 -11.90 -3.97
C LEU A 123 13.28 -11.63 -4.01
N PRO A 124 12.54 -11.94 -2.94
CA PRO A 124 11.10 -11.64 -2.89
C PRO A 124 10.83 -10.17 -3.16
N ASN A 125 9.86 -9.88 -4.04
CA ASN A 125 9.43 -8.52 -4.37
C ASN A 125 8.07 -8.15 -3.75
N GLY A 126 7.61 -8.94 -2.80
CA GLY A 126 6.29 -8.78 -2.19
C GLY A 126 6.29 -9.04 -0.68
N ALA A 127 5.11 -9.23 -0.13
CA ALA A 127 4.88 -9.39 1.30
C ALA A 127 5.65 -10.57 1.88
N THR A 128 6.59 -10.28 2.77
CA THR A 128 7.27 -11.27 3.63
C THR A 128 6.83 -11.10 5.08
N ILE A 129 6.86 -12.18 5.87
CA ILE A 129 6.47 -12.12 7.27
C ILE A 129 7.26 -11.04 8.04
N PRO A 130 8.61 -10.95 7.94
CA PRO A 130 9.36 -9.90 8.65
C PRO A 130 8.96 -8.48 8.24
N ALA A 131 8.83 -8.21 6.93
CA ALA A 131 8.46 -6.88 6.46
C ALA A 131 7.04 -6.48 6.89
N ILE A 132 6.09 -7.40 6.80
CA ILE A 132 4.71 -7.16 7.24
C ILE A 132 4.62 -6.94 8.75
N THR A 133 5.41 -7.67 9.56
CA THR A 133 5.49 -7.44 11.00
C THR A 133 5.98 -6.03 11.30
N MET A 134 7.09 -5.59 10.67
CA MET A 134 7.60 -4.23 10.81
C MET A 134 6.55 -3.16 10.42
N MET A 135 5.81 -3.39 9.32
CA MET A 135 4.74 -2.48 8.90
C MET A 135 3.61 -2.41 9.94
N LEU A 136 3.14 -3.55 10.44
CA LEU A 136 2.05 -3.61 11.43
C LEU A 136 2.42 -2.88 12.73
N GLU A 137 3.64 -3.08 13.23
CA GLU A 137 4.13 -2.42 14.44
C GLU A 137 4.27 -0.91 14.28
N ASN A 138 4.69 -0.45 13.10
CA ASN A 138 5.04 0.95 12.88
C ASN A 138 3.94 1.77 12.19
N ALA A 139 2.98 1.14 11.50
CA ALA A 139 1.83 1.81 10.92
C ALA A 139 0.64 1.93 11.89
N SER A 140 0.58 1.15 12.98
CA SER A 140 -0.54 1.20 13.94
C SER A 140 -0.82 2.62 14.42
N PRO A 141 -2.09 3.11 14.41
CA PRO A 141 -3.34 2.36 14.28
C PRO A 141 -3.84 2.15 12.84
N LEU A 142 -3.10 2.54 11.81
CA LEU A 142 -3.52 2.34 10.43
C LEU A 142 -3.49 0.86 10.06
N PRO A 143 -4.49 0.36 9.29
CA PRO A 143 -4.49 -1.01 8.80
C PRO A 143 -3.42 -1.25 7.72
N VAL A 144 -2.94 -2.48 7.62
CA VAL A 144 -1.96 -2.92 6.63
C VAL A 144 -2.64 -3.81 5.57
N LYS A 145 -2.22 -3.63 4.30
CA LYS A 145 -2.52 -4.51 3.17
C LYS A 145 -1.23 -5.23 2.73
N ALA A 146 -1.22 -6.55 2.81
CA ALA A 146 -0.16 -7.37 2.23
C ALA A 146 -0.43 -7.57 0.73
N ALA A 147 0.53 -7.20 -0.12
CA ALA A 147 0.41 -7.33 -1.57
C ALA A 147 1.73 -7.80 -2.18
N GLY A 148 1.64 -8.57 -3.27
CA GLY A 148 2.75 -9.26 -3.90
C GLY A 148 3.17 -10.52 -3.13
N GLY A 149 3.41 -11.59 -3.85
CA GLY A 149 3.99 -12.82 -3.28
C GLY A 149 3.06 -13.73 -2.48
N VAL A 150 1.82 -13.34 -2.17
CA VAL A 150 0.86 -14.22 -1.50
C VAL A 150 0.20 -15.12 -2.54
N ARG A 151 0.58 -16.40 -2.55
CA ARG A 151 0.25 -17.36 -3.63
C ARG A 151 -0.50 -18.61 -3.14
N THR A 152 -0.48 -18.89 -1.83
CA THR A 152 -1.14 -20.06 -1.25
C THR A 152 -2.13 -19.65 -0.17
N TYR A 153 -3.01 -20.59 0.17
CA TYR A 153 -3.95 -20.44 1.29
C TYR A 153 -3.21 -20.25 2.62
N GLU A 154 -2.16 -21.03 2.84
CA GLU A 154 -1.35 -21.00 4.07
C GLU A 154 -0.66 -19.64 4.24
N GLU A 155 -0.08 -19.09 3.15
CA GLU A 155 0.50 -17.75 3.15
C GLU A 155 -0.55 -16.69 3.48
N ALA A 156 -1.74 -16.79 2.87
CA ALA A 156 -2.84 -15.87 3.16
C ALA A 156 -3.30 -15.95 4.62
N VAL A 157 -3.43 -17.16 5.17
CA VAL A 157 -3.76 -17.38 6.58
C VAL A 157 -2.68 -16.79 7.49
N ALA A 158 -1.40 -17.01 7.18
CA ALA A 158 -0.31 -16.43 7.96
C ALA A 158 -0.38 -14.89 8.00
N MET A 159 -0.65 -14.24 6.86
CA MET A 159 -0.82 -12.77 6.83
C MET A 159 -2.01 -12.30 7.67
N VAL A 160 -3.14 -13.02 7.63
CA VAL A 160 -4.32 -12.68 8.45
C VAL A 160 -4.02 -12.88 9.94
N GLN A 161 -3.32 -13.93 10.31
CA GLN A 161 -2.92 -14.21 11.70
C GLN A 161 -1.96 -13.15 12.25
N LEU A 162 -1.12 -12.55 11.43
CA LEU A 162 -0.29 -11.40 11.81
C LEU A 162 -1.12 -10.13 12.10
N GLY A 163 -2.34 -10.04 11.58
CA GLY A 163 -3.22 -8.86 11.78
C GLY A 163 -3.46 -8.04 10.52
N VAL A 164 -3.00 -8.49 9.35
CA VAL A 164 -3.26 -7.85 8.07
C VAL A 164 -4.76 -7.79 7.79
N LYS A 165 -5.24 -6.65 7.34
CA LYS A 165 -6.68 -6.43 7.10
C LYS A 165 -7.11 -6.67 5.65
N ARG A 166 -6.17 -6.62 4.70
CA ARG A 166 -6.42 -6.90 3.27
C ARG A 166 -5.22 -7.61 2.64
N ILE A 167 -5.50 -8.49 1.70
CA ILE A 167 -4.49 -9.18 0.90
C ILE A 167 -4.70 -8.80 -0.57
N GLY A 168 -3.62 -8.45 -1.26
CA GLY A 168 -3.59 -8.23 -2.71
C GLY A 168 -2.93 -9.40 -3.41
N THR A 169 -3.68 -10.11 -4.25
CA THR A 169 -3.18 -11.24 -5.03
C THR A 169 -4.00 -11.40 -6.31
N SER A 170 -3.34 -11.82 -7.39
CA SER A 170 -4.00 -12.21 -8.65
C SER A 170 -4.65 -13.59 -8.55
N GLY A 171 -4.26 -14.39 -7.57
CA GLY A 171 -4.75 -15.76 -7.35
C GLY A 171 -5.89 -15.89 -6.33
N ALA A 172 -6.60 -14.82 -5.99
CA ALA A 172 -7.58 -14.81 -4.89
C ALA A 172 -8.59 -15.97 -4.93
N LYS A 173 -9.15 -16.28 -6.10
CA LYS A 173 -10.11 -17.38 -6.28
C LYS A 173 -9.48 -18.75 -6.00
N MET A 174 -8.27 -18.97 -6.50
CA MET A 174 -7.54 -20.23 -6.32
C MET A 174 -7.15 -20.41 -4.85
N ILE A 175 -6.63 -19.36 -4.23
CA ILE A 175 -6.25 -19.33 -2.80
C ILE A 175 -7.47 -19.61 -1.93
N ALA A 176 -8.61 -18.96 -2.19
CA ALA A 176 -9.84 -19.17 -1.42
C ALA A 176 -10.38 -20.61 -1.55
N ASN A 177 -10.09 -21.32 -2.65
CA ASN A 177 -10.44 -22.71 -2.87
C ASN A 177 -9.38 -23.71 -2.31
N GLY A 178 -8.37 -23.24 -1.59
CA GLY A 178 -7.28 -24.08 -1.08
C GLY A 178 -6.28 -24.53 -2.16
N GLN A 179 -6.26 -23.87 -3.32
CA GLN A 179 -5.35 -24.18 -4.42
C GLN A 179 -4.17 -23.19 -4.43
N LYS A 180 -3.01 -23.66 -4.96
CA LYS A 180 -1.86 -22.78 -5.17
C LYS A 180 -2.06 -21.94 -6.43
N SER A 181 -1.82 -20.63 -6.36
CA SER A 181 -1.81 -19.78 -7.53
C SER A 181 -0.50 -19.95 -8.30
N ASN A 182 -0.58 -20.19 -9.60
CA ASN A 182 0.58 -20.26 -10.50
C ASN A 182 0.90 -18.93 -11.18
N ASN A 183 0.10 -17.88 -10.91
CA ASN A 183 0.32 -16.58 -11.51
C ASN A 183 1.50 -15.87 -10.85
N GLU A 184 2.46 -15.45 -11.64
CA GLU A 184 3.50 -14.51 -11.22
C GLU A 184 2.87 -13.10 -11.14
N TYR A 185 3.00 -12.52 -9.96
CA TYR A 185 2.51 -11.17 -9.68
C TYR A 185 3.55 -10.51 -8.79
#